data_05f61373d2af52e10568f8e73eb89285
#
_entry.id   05f61373d2af52e10568f8e73eb89285
#
_cell.length_a   1.000
_cell.length_b   1.000
_cell.length_c   1.000
_cell.angle_alpha   90.00
_cell.angle_beta   90.00
_cell.angle_gamma   90.00
#
_symmetry.space_group_name_H-M   'P 1'
#
loop_
_entity.id
_entity.type
_entity.pdbx_description
1 polymer ?
#
loop_
_entity_poly.entity_id
_entity_poly.type
_entity_poly.pdbx_seq_one_letter_code
_entity_poly.pdbx_strand_id
1 'polypeptide(L)'
;MPQTHSILRAGLRKYFGPWAGASATMPIVLAAISFAPVGAALAAPCTGPGAPTTTQTECLTAVQIPGNALRSFDISWDDADRAEYYLGDRSNAGIDIIDTEHNTFKRTIGGFVGIKLLGSGAVDNNHSGPDGVVSHGRWLYAGDGDSTLKVIDLNAPTASAIKQTLSTGGTTRVDEMALTTDGKLLLVANNAEDPPFGTLFNANGDASTSNVSKVTKITVDNTIIPAGLGLSIEQPTWEPKTARFYVSIPQINNSTGCVPFSTGSNQCNGGLLVIDPTTLSTPTAVIGAFNSTTNTGVLPLNQCGPNGATVGPHENLLLGCTPANLPGSTTTLVINAKTKNFANIGGITGSDEVWFNAGDSRYYTGSSAAIKPTGSPLGSGAVLGVIDGTSVLIETIPQSSGSHSVAADCKRNKIFVPQVAPVAVVGVGGDTNTTAGPGSPTVGSLICGSNNGCVAVYIHETDDEDQQDNQDNACQTNDHQKDHHD
;
A
#
# COMPACT_ATOMS: atom_id res chain seq x y z
N MET A 1 62.18 10.87 -20.20
CA MET A 1 62.79 10.60 -21.54
C MET A 1 61.63 10.22 -22.46
N PRO A 2 61.46 10.94 -23.55
CA PRO A 2 60.36 10.80 -24.48
C PRO A 2 60.74 10.02 -25.74
N GLN A 3 59.76 9.52 -26.47
CA GLN A 3 59.79 9.27 -27.93
C GLN A 3 58.36 8.99 -28.37
N THR A 4 57.65 9.81 -29.01
CA THR A 4 57.52 10.42 -30.37
C THR A 4 57.59 9.44 -31.53
N HIS A 5 56.66 9.70 -32.41
CA HIS A 5 56.52 9.45 -33.87
C HIS A 5 55.45 8.41 -34.26
N SER A 6 54.67 8.58 -35.32
CA SER A 6 54.50 9.68 -36.30
C SER A 6 53.30 9.34 -37.20
N ILE A 7 52.81 10.35 -37.78
CA ILE A 7 51.80 10.59 -38.82
C ILE A 7 52.07 9.78 -40.10
N LEU A 8 50.99 9.33 -40.78
CA LEU A 8 50.98 9.25 -42.22
C LEU A 8 49.60 9.58 -42.81
N ARG A 9 49.60 10.68 -43.55
CA ARG A 9 48.55 11.11 -44.49
C ARG A 9 48.86 10.55 -45.88
N ALA A 10 47.84 10.13 -46.63
CA ALA A 10 47.72 10.23 -48.12
C ALA A 10 46.35 9.67 -48.52
N GLY A 11 45.55 10.19 -49.41
CA GLY A 11 45.67 11.17 -50.43
C GLY A 11 44.45 10.98 -51.35
N LEU A 12 43.87 12.06 -51.76
CA LEU A 12 42.73 12.17 -52.68
C LEU A 12 42.99 11.48 -54.07
N ARG A 13 41.94 10.89 -54.66
CA ARG A 13 41.70 11.06 -56.09
C ARG A 13 40.18 11.06 -56.41
N LYS A 14 39.81 12.16 -57.11
CA LYS A 14 38.54 12.38 -57.80
C LYS A 14 38.45 11.53 -59.05
N TYR A 15 37.27 10.98 -59.32
CA TYR A 15 36.85 10.69 -60.68
C TYR A 15 35.39 11.15 -60.85
N PHE A 16 35.21 12.13 -61.71
CA PHE A 16 33.94 12.54 -62.28
C PHE A 16 33.67 11.72 -63.53
N GLY A 17 32.42 11.24 -63.70
CA GLY A 17 31.90 10.77 -64.95
C GLY A 17 30.37 10.80 -64.90
N PRO A 18 29.71 11.39 -65.88
CA PRO A 18 28.27 11.63 -65.85
C PRO A 18 27.50 10.43 -66.40
N TRP A 19 26.42 10.01 -65.78
CA TRP A 19 25.44 9.16 -66.42
C TRP A 19 24.01 9.68 -66.13
N ALA A 20 23.26 9.63 -67.22
CA ALA A 20 21.96 10.20 -67.46
C ALA A 20 20.83 9.58 -66.62
N GLY A 21 19.77 10.35 -66.51
CA GLY A 21 18.59 10.14 -65.73
C GLY A 21 17.82 8.82 -65.97
N ALA A 22 17.29 8.35 -64.87
CA ALA A 22 16.07 7.55 -64.82
C ALA A 22 15.29 7.99 -63.61
N SER A 23 14.19 8.70 -63.84
CA SER A 23 13.22 9.04 -62.81
C SER A 23 12.47 7.76 -62.43
N ALA A 24 12.86 7.15 -61.30
CA ALA A 24 12.08 6.12 -60.65
C ALA A 24 11.20 6.81 -59.58
N THR A 25 9.94 6.97 -59.89
CA THR A 25 8.89 7.30 -58.90
C THR A 25 8.73 6.11 -57.97
N MET A 26 9.30 6.22 -56.76
CA MET A 26 9.02 5.29 -55.67
C MET A 26 7.63 5.64 -55.08
N PRO A 27 6.68 4.71 -55.00
CA PRO A 27 5.44 4.95 -54.28
C PRO A 27 5.77 5.00 -52.78
N ILE A 28 5.50 6.14 -52.13
CA ILE A 28 5.47 6.26 -50.70
C ILE A 28 4.27 5.46 -50.20
N VAL A 29 4.50 4.25 -49.74
CA VAL A 29 3.50 3.50 -48.97
C VAL A 29 3.42 4.17 -47.60
N LEU A 30 2.46 5.05 -47.42
CA LEU A 30 2.04 5.47 -46.08
C LEU A 30 1.44 4.25 -45.38
N ALA A 31 2.22 3.59 -44.55
CA ALA A 31 1.70 2.65 -43.56
C ALA A 31 0.88 3.47 -42.56
N ALA A 32 -0.45 3.43 -42.72
CA ALA A 32 -1.36 3.90 -41.71
C ALA A 32 -1.15 3.00 -40.45
N ILE A 33 -0.42 3.49 -39.46
CA ILE A 33 -0.36 2.86 -38.15
C ILE A 33 -1.75 3.11 -37.54
N SER A 34 -2.62 2.12 -37.65
CA SER A 34 -3.88 2.08 -36.92
C SER A 34 -3.53 1.96 -35.43
N PHE A 35 -3.59 3.06 -34.71
CA PHE A 35 -3.72 3.00 -33.25
C PHE A 35 -5.10 2.39 -33.00
N ALA A 36 -5.16 1.09 -32.77
CA ALA A 36 -6.32 0.50 -32.13
C ALA A 36 -6.51 1.22 -30.79
N PRO A 37 -7.70 1.72 -30.45
CA PRO A 37 -7.96 2.19 -29.11
C PRO A 37 -7.62 1.03 -28.17
N VAL A 38 -6.77 1.27 -27.18
CA VAL A 38 -6.59 0.32 -26.07
C VAL A 38 -7.97 0.25 -25.44
N GLY A 39 -8.72 -0.81 -25.77
CA GLY A 39 -10.01 -1.05 -25.15
C GLY A 39 -9.81 -1.12 -23.66
N ALA A 40 -10.66 -0.42 -22.89
CA ALA A 40 -10.69 -0.58 -21.46
C ALA A 40 -10.74 -2.08 -21.15
N ALA A 41 -9.80 -2.57 -20.36
CA ALA A 41 -9.81 -3.96 -19.95
C ALA A 41 -11.11 -4.18 -19.16
N LEU A 42 -12.02 -4.96 -19.73
CA LEU A 42 -13.29 -5.29 -19.09
C LEU A 42 -13.00 -6.15 -17.87
N ALA A 43 -13.66 -5.84 -16.75
CA ALA A 43 -13.61 -6.66 -15.57
C ALA A 43 -14.15 -8.07 -15.87
N ALA A 44 -13.45 -9.11 -15.39
CA ALA A 44 -13.88 -10.50 -15.54
C ALA A 44 -14.67 -10.92 -14.29
N PRO A 45 -15.69 -11.78 -14.44
CA PRO A 45 -16.37 -12.35 -13.27
C PRO A 45 -15.37 -13.15 -12.41
N CYS A 46 -15.43 -13.04 -11.10
CA CYS A 46 -14.69 -13.90 -10.20
C CYS A 46 -15.17 -15.35 -10.33
N THR A 47 -14.24 -16.31 -10.27
CA THR A 47 -14.55 -17.76 -10.34
C THR A 47 -13.96 -18.55 -9.19
N GLY A 48 -13.20 -17.87 -8.31
CA GLY A 48 -12.49 -18.46 -7.18
C GLY A 48 -13.23 -18.33 -5.84
N PRO A 49 -12.51 -18.51 -4.74
CA PRO A 49 -13.04 -18.29 -3.40
C PRO A 49 -13.67 -16.90 -3.27
N GLY A 50 -14.82 -16.80 -2.60
CA GLY A 50 -15.61 -15.57 -2.52
C GLY A 50 -16.37 -15.23 -3.81
N ALA A 51 -16.35 -16.09 -4.84
CA ALA A 51 -17.28 -15.97 -5.95
C ALA A 51 -18.73 -16.18 -5.47
N PRO A 52 -19.73 -15.54 -6.15
CA PRO A 52 -21.10 -15.52 -5.61
C PRO A 52 -21.64 -16.93 -5.40
N THR A 53 -21.73 -17.42 -4.17
CA THR A 53 -22.57 -18.58 -3.80
C THR A 53 -22.45 -19.05 -2.34
N THR A 54 -21.42 -18.67 -1.56
CA THR A 54 -21.16 -19.36 -0.27
C THR A 54 -20.77 -18.47 0.90
N THR A 55 -20.50 -17.17 0.68
CA THR A 55 -20.03 -16.23 1.68
C THR A 55 -20.91 -14.97 1.68
N GLN A 56 -20.98 -14.24 2.80
CA GLN A 56 -21.69 -12.95 2.86
C GLN A 56 -20.88 -11.85 2.15
N THR A 57 -19.56 -12.01 2.09
CA THR A 57 -18.68 -11.14 1.30
C THR A 57 -18.38 -11.84 -0.02
N GLU A 58 -18.89 -11.30 -1.09
CA GLU A 58 -18.84 -11.90 -2.42
C GLU A 58 -17.85 -11.18 -3.34
N CYS A 59 -17.12 -11.93 -4.14
CA CYS A 59 -16.28 -11.37 -5.20
C CYS A 59 -17.15 -11.01 -6.41
N LEU A 60 -17.41 -9.73 -6.58
CA LEU A 60 -18.24 -9.19 -7.66
C LEU A 60 -17.55 -9.31 -9.01
N THR A 61 -16.27 -8.93 -9.08
CA THR A 61 -15.52 -8.89 -10.34
C THR A 61 -14.02 -8.78 -10.07
N ALA A 62 -13.21 -8.96 -11.12
CA ALA A 62 -11.76 -8.85 -11.09
C ALA A 62 -11.27 -7.89 -12.17
N VAL A 63 -10.67 -6.77 -11.77
CA VAL A 63 -10.12 -5.76 -12.67
C VAL A 63 -8.72 -6.17 -13.10
N GLN A 64 -8.55 -6.42 -14.39
CA GLN A 64 -7.25 -6.78 -14.96
C GLN A 64 -6.36 -5.54 -15.10
N ILE A 65 -5.09 -5.64 -14.68
CA ILE A 65 -4.09 -4.59 -14.83
C ILE A 65 -3.33 -4.83 -16.13
N PRO A 66 -3.32 -3.89 -17.08
CA PRO A 66 -2.52 -4.00 -18.29
C PRO A 66 -1.01 -3.88 -17.99
N GLY A 67 -0.19 -4.57 -18.80
CA GLY A 67 1.26 -4.50 -18.69
C GLY A 67 1.87 -5.79 -18.16
N ASN A 68 2.83 -5.68 -17.24
CA ASN A 68 3.45 -6.84 -16.61
C ASN A 68 2.48 -7.51 -15.65
N ALA A 69 2.62 -8.83 -15.48
CA ALA A 69 1.84 -9.56 -14.49
C ALA A 69 2.09 -8.98 -13.08
N LEU A 70 1.04 -8.79 -12.30
CA LEU A 70 1.08 -8.23 -10.95
C LEU A 70 1.72 -9.24 -9.98
N ARG A 71 3.04 -9.16 -9.81
CA ARG A 71 3.83 -10.08 -8.97
C ARG A 71 4.29 -9.45 -7.67
N SER A 72 4.41 -8.15 -7.66
CA SER A 72 4.80 -7.35 -6.51
C SER A 72 4.07 -6.03 -6.58
N PHE A 73 3.40 -5.71 -5.53
CA PHE A 73 2.75 -4.44 -5.25
C PHE A 73 2.99 -4.12 -3.78
N ASP A 74 2.52 -2.99 -3.31
CA ASP A 74 2.48 -2.66 -1.91
C ASP A 74 1.12 -2.12 -1.52
N ILE A 75 1.05 -0.92 -1.00
CA ILE A 75 -0.14 -0.36 -0.38
C ILE A 75 -1.15 0.13 -1.42
N SER A 76 -2.42 0.08 -1.04
CA SER A 76 -3.53 0.63 -1.79
C SER A 76 -4.27 1.73 -1.01
N TRP A 77 -5.02 2.54 -1.74
CA TRP A 77 -5.85 3.59 -1.18
C TRP A 77 -7.12 3.76 -2.00
N ASP A 78 -8.22 4.10 -1.35
CA ASP A 78 -9.47 4.48 -2.03
C ASP A 78 -9.82 5.94 -1.75
N ASP A 79 -10.26 6.64 -2.79
CA ASP A 79 -10.84 7.98 -2.73
C ASP A 79 -12.29 7.90 -3.21
N ALA A 80 -13.20 7.70 -2.29
CA ALA A 80 -14.61 7.53 -2.58
C ALA A 80 -15.25 8.77 -3.23
N ASP A 81 -14.69 9.99 -2.98
CA ASP A 81 -15.14 11.23 -3.59
C ASP A 81 -14.78 11.30 -5.07
N ARG A 82 -13.62 10.78 -5.43
CA ARG A 82 -13.16 10.72 -6.81
C ARG A 82 -13.63 9.48 -7.55
N ALA A 83 -14.21 8.51 -6.85
CA ALA A 83 -14.48 7.18 -7.38
C ALA A 83 -13.20 6.54 -7.98
N GLU A 84 -12.11 6.60 -7.25
CA GLU A 84 -10.81 6.10 -7.71
C GLU A 84 -10.09 5.30 -6.61
N TYR A 85 -9.72 4.07 -6.96
CA TYR A 85 -8.81 3.24 -6.18
C TYR A 85 -7.40 3.35 -6.77
N TYR A 86 -6.39 3.38 -5.92
CA TYR A 86 -4.97 3.50 -6.26
C TYR A 86 -4.18 2.32 -5.71
N LEU A 87 -3.28 1.76 -6.51
CA LEU A 87 -2.39 0.66 -6.12
C LEU A 87 -0.94 1.00 -6.43
N GLY A 88 -0.07 0.83 -5.44
CA GLY A 88 1.38 0.88 -5.61
C GLY A 88 1.89 -0.36 -6.35
N ASP A 89 1.87 -0.36 -7.68
CA ASP A 89 2.28 -1.50 -8.52
C ASP A 89 3.77 -1.45 -8.84
N ARG A 90 4.57 -2.20 -8.07
CA ARG A 90 6.01 -2.38 -8.31
C ARG A 90 6.29 -3.11 -9.62
N SER A 91 5.39 -4.01 -10.07
CA SER A 91 5.56 -4.79 -11.30
C SER A 91 5.54 -3.93 -12.56
N ASN A 92 4.76 -2.85 -12.54
CA ASN A 92 4.62 -1.89 -13.64
C ASN A 92 5.30 -0.54 -13.34
N ALA A 93 6.03 -0.43 -12.21
CA ALA A 93 6.75 0.78 -11.77
C ALA A 93 5.86 2.03 -11.78
N GLY A 94 4.64 1.91 -11.26
CA GLY A 94 3.65 2.99 -11.31
C GLY A 94 2.50 2.82 -10.34
N ILE A 95 1.68 3.87 -10.25
CA ILE A 95 0.42 3.83 -9.52
C ILE A 95 -0.69 3.48 -10.51
N ASP A 96 -1.34 2.36 -10.30
CA ASP A 96 -2.52 1.96 -11.05
C ASP A 96 -3.76 2.66 -10.50
N ILE A 97 -4.59 3.18 -11.40
CA ILE A 97 -5.84 3.86 -11.06
C ILE A 97 -7.01 3.07 -11.63
N ILE A 98 -7.93 2.70 -10.75
CA ILE A 98 -9.16 1.99 -11.09
C ILE A 98 -10.36 2.90 -10.81
N ASP A 99 -11.32 2.90 -11.71
CA ASP A 99 -12.63 3.52 -11.52
C ASP A 99 -13.48 2.60 -10.64
N THR A 100 -13.81 3.07 -9.43
CA THR A 100 -14.56 2.26 -8.46
C THR A 100 -16.06 2.23 -8.76
N GLU A 101 -16.58 3.21 -9.51
CA GLU A 101 -17.98 3.20 -9.95
C GLU A 101 -18.23 2.10 -10.97
N HIS A 102 -17.35 1.99 -11.97
CA HIS A 102 -17.50 1.06 -13.10
C HIS A 102 -16.66 -0.21 -12.97
N ASN A 103 -15.79 -0.31 -11.94
CA ASN A 103 -14.83 -1.40 -11.73
C ASN A 103 -13.93 -1.62 -12.96
N THR A 104 -13.36 -0.55 -13.49
CA THR A 104 -12.52 -0.59 -14.70
C THR A 104 -11.18 0.09 -14.47
N PHE A 105 -10.14 -0.49 -15.08
CA PHE A 105 -8.82 0.14 -15.11
C PHE A 105 -8.87 1.46 -15.89
N LYS A 106 -8.34 2.53 -15.29
CA LYS A 106 -8.27 3.86 -15.95
C LYS A 106 -6.91 4.11 -16.58
N ARG A 107 -5.83 4.03 -15.80
CA ARG A 107 -4.47 4.33 -16.25
C ARG A 107 -3.44 3.94 -15.20
N THR A 108 -2.17 3.85 -15.61
CA THR A 108 -1.01 3.80 -14.72
C THR A 108 -0.25 5.12 -14.80
N ILE A 109 0.12 5.70 -13.66
CA ILE A 109 1.06 6.82 -13.57
C ILE A 109 2.44 6.25 -13.25
N GLY A 110 3.29 6.15 -14.26
CA GLY A 110 4.66 5.65 -14.14
C GLY A 110 5.65 6.68 -13.56
N GLY A 111 6.92 6.30 -13.54
CA GLY A 111 8.01 7.15 -13.05
C GLY A 111 8.53 6.76 -11.68
N PHE A 112 8.30 5.53 -11.28
CA PHE A 112 8.79 4.90 -10.05
C PHE A 112 9.92 3.92 -10.32
N VAL A 113 10.58 3.50 -9.25
CA VAL A 113 11.76 2.62 -9.32
C VAL A 113 11.42 1.24 -9.90
N GLY A 114 10.23 0.71 -9.63
CA GLY A 114 9.82 -0.64 -9.98
C GLY A 114 10.46 -1.70 -9.09
N ILE A 115 10.37 -2.96 -9.50
CA ILE A 115 10.99 -4.08 -8.81
C ILE A 115 12.51 -3.97 -8.88
N LYS A 116 13.17 -4.04 -7.74
CA LYS A 116 14.61 -4.29 -7.60
C LYS A 116 14.82 -5.72 -7.14
N LEU A 117 15.95 -6.31 -7.54
CA LEU A 117 16.31 -7.67 -7.17
C LEU A 117 17.59 -7.68 -6.36
N LEU A 118 17.61 -8.50 -5.32
CA LEU A 118 18.83 -8.88 -4.61
C LEU A 118 19.75 -9.72 -5.52
N GLY A 119 21.01 -9.88 -5.15
CA GLY A 119 21.93 -10.75 -5.85
C GLY A 119 21.51 -12.23 -5.89
N SER A 120 20.59 -12.64 -5.04
CA SER A 120 19.93 -13.95 -5.04
C SER A 120 18.82 -14.09 -6.10
N GLY A 121 18.40 -13.01 -6.73
CA GLY A 121 17.23 -12.95 -7.61
C GLY A 121 15.88 -12.72 -6.90
N ALA A 122 15.85 -12.70 -5.57
CA ALA A 122 14.65 -12.34 -4.83
C ALA A 122 14.36 -10.83 -4.92
N VAL A 123 13.09 -10.44 -4.71
CA VAL A 123 12.71 -9.03 -4.67
C VAL A 123 13.40 -8.34 -3.48
N ASP A 124 14.06 -7.23 -3.76
CA ASP A 124 14.57 -6.32 -2.74
C ASP A 124 13.44 -5.35 -2.32
N ASN A 125 12.69 -5.73 -1.32
CA ASN A 125 11.58 -4.92 -0.83
C ASN A 125 12.04 -3.55 -0.31
N ASN A 126 13.27 -3.43 0.19
CA ASN A 126 13.75 -2.19 0.78
C ASN A 126 14.08 -1.11 -0.27
N HIS A 127 14.22 -1.50 -1.54
CA HIS A 127 14.56 -0.59 -2.63
C HIS A 127 13.64 -0.72 -3.85
N SER A 128 12.57 -1.50 -3.76
CA SER A 128 11.50 -1.53 -4.77
C SER A 128 10.48 -0.43 -4.49
N GLY A 129 9.71 -0.03 -5.50
CA GLY A 129 8.64 0.97 -5.38
C GLY A 129 7.80 1.06 -6.66
N PRO A 130 6.62 1.70 -6.62
CA PRO A 130 6.03 2.47 -5.52
C PRO A 130 5.59 1.59 -4.36
N ASP A 131 5.40 2.25 -3.20
CA ASP A 131 5.03 1.63 -1.94
C ASP A 131 3.75 2.26 -1.38
N GLY A 132 3.82 3.08 -0.33
CA GLY A 132 2.66 3.75 0.25
C GLY A 132 2.00 4.73 -0.70
N VAL A 133 0.69 4.87 -0.60
CA VAL A 133 -0.11 5.79 -1.40
C VAL A 133 -1.27 6.35 -0.58
N VAL A 134 -1.56 7.65 -0.72
CA VAL A 134 -2.72 8.32 -0.10
C VAL A 134 -3.15 9.52 -0.94
N SER A 135 -4.44 9.84 -0.98
CA SER A 135 -4.96 11.00 -1.71
C SER A 135 -5.70 11.99 -0.83
N HIS A 136 -5.79 13.23 -1.30
CA HIS A 136 -6.71 14.25 -0.82
C HIS A 136 -7.09 15.18 -1.99
N GLY A 137 -8.37 15.20 -2.33
CA GLY A 137 -8.88 16.01 -3.43
C GLY A 137 -8.21 15.69 -4.76
N ARG A 138 -7.47 16.65 -5.34
CA ARG A 138 -6.73 16.44 -6.59
C ARG A 138 -5.34 15.83 -6.42
N TRP A 139 -4.86 15.72 -5.21
CA TRP A 139 -3.47 15.35 -4.93
C TRP A 139 -3.35 13.89 -4.48
N LEU A 140 -2.44 13.18 -5.11
CA LEU A 140 -2.00 11.86 -4.69
C LEU A 140 -0.54 11.97 -4.24
N TYR A 141 -0.24 11.34 -3.13
CA TYR A 141 1.10 11.22 -2.56
C TYR A 141 1.51 9.76 -2.62
N ALA A 142 2.70 9.50 -3.12
CA ALA A 142 3.19 8.13 -3.26
C ALA A 142 4.66 8.03 -2.87
N GLY A 143 4.98 7.03 -2.07
CA GLY A 143 6.33 6.65 -1.69
C GLY A 143 7.02 5.83 -2.77
N ASP A 144 8.36 5.91 -2.82
CA ASP A 144 9.13 5.14 -3.79
C ASP A 144 10.36 4.49 -3.14
N GLY A 145 10.88 3.45 -3.78
CA GLY A 145 12.01 2.64 -3.33
C GLY A 145 13.34 3.37 -3.21
N ASP A 146 13.45 4.59 -3.71
CA ASP A 146 14.64 5.46 -3.66
C ASP A 146 14.58 6.52 -2.54
N SER A 147 13.75 6.33 -1.54
CA SER A 147 13.54 7.26 -0.42
C SER A 147 12.96 8.61 -0.85
N THR A 148 12.13 8.62 -1.89
CA THR A 148 11.45 9.83 -2.35
C THR A 148 9.93 9.74 -2.16
N LEU A 149 9.34 10.89 -1.85
CA LEU A 149 7.90 11.13 -1.91
C LEU A 149 7.58 11.80 -3.24
N LYS A 150 6.68 11.22 -4.03
CA LYS A 150 6.17 11.82 -5.27
C LYS A 150 4.82 12.46 -5.02
N VAL A 151 4.66 13.71 -5.48
CA VAL A 151 3.42 14.49 -5.41
C VAL A 151 2.80 14.52 -6.79
N ILE A 152 1.62 13.98 -6.92
CA ILE A 152 0.95 13.71 -8.18
C ILE A 152 -0.34 14.51 -8.27
N ASP A 153 -0.53 15.19 -9.38
CA ASP A 153 -1.76 15.89 -9.73
C ASP A 153 -2.67 14.97 -10.55
N LEU A 154 -3.70 14.44 -9.93
CA LEU A 154 -4.66 13.51 -10.55
C LEU A 154 -5.44 14.13 -11.72
N ASN A 155 -5.55 15.48 -11.75
CA ASN A 155 -6.23 16.18 -12.84
C ASN A 155 -5.31 16.46 -14.05
N ALA A 156 -4.00 16.17 -13.91
CA ALA A 156 -3.06 16.35 -15.01
C ALA A 156 -3.01 15.14 -15.95
N PRO A 157 -2.58 15.32 -17.21
CA PRO A 157 -2.24 14.20 -18.10
C PRO A 157 -1.16 13.32 -17.47
N THR A 158 -1.23 12.00 -17.69
CA THR A 158 -0.32 11.01 -17.11
C THR A 158 1.16 11.38 -17.24
N ALA A 159 1.58 11.82 -18.42
CA ALA A 159 2.98 12.19 -18.69
C ALA A 159 3.51 13.39 -17.90
N SER A 160 2.62 14.19 -17.28
CA SER A 160 2.96 15.38 -16.50
C SER A 160 2.29 15.39 -15.12
N ALA A 161 1.85 14.24 -14.66
CA ALA A 161 1.10 14.11 -13.40
C ALA A 161 2.02 14.35 -12.18
N ILE A 162 3.25 13.84 -12.17
CA ILE A 162 4.20 14.09 -11.09
C ILE A 162 4.62 15.56 -11.09
N LYS A 163 4.34 16.28 -10.00
CA LYS A 163 4.64 17.70 -9.84
C LYS A 163 5.87 17.97 -8.98
N GLN A 164 6.10 17.12 -7.98
CA GLN A 164 7.27 17.19 -7.11
C GLN A 164 7.79 15.79 -6.83
N THR A 165 9.11 15.70 -6.61
CA THR A 165 9.79 14.54 -6.06
C THR A 165 10.68 15.04 -4.93
N LEU A 166 10.41 14.60 -3.71
CA LEU A 166 11.00 15.11 -2.49
C LEU A 166 11.71 14.01 -1.74
N SER A 167 12.99 14.20 -1.41
CA SER A 167 13.71 13.23 -0.57
C SER A 167 13.27 13.31 0.88
N THR A 168 13.00 12.18 1.50
CA THR A 168 12.77 12.05 2.94
C THR A 168 14.08 12.11 3.72
N GLY A 169 15.21 11.84 3.06
CA GLY A 169 16.55 11.84 3.65
C GLY A 169 16.99 10.47 4.13
N GLY A 170 16.36 9.40 3.65
CA GLY A 170 16.78 8.03 3.81
C GLY A 170 17.49 7.47 2.57
N THR A 171 17.63 6.16 2.52
CA THR A 171 18.25 5.37 1.46
C THR A 171 17.40 4.20 0.99
N THR A 172 16.39 3.84 1.78
CA THR A 172 15.43 2.76 1.53
C THR A 172 14.06 3.35 1.19
N ARG A 173 13.11 2.48 0.90
CA ARG A 173 11.76 2.86 0.47
C ARG A 173 11.08 3.86 1.42
N VAL A 174 10.25 4.70 0.84
CA VAL A 174 9.19 5.44 1.54
C VAL A 174 7.95 4.59 1.49
N ASP A 175 7.54 4.08 2.62
CA ASP A 175 6.44 3.15 2.75
C ASP A 175 5.12 3.86 3.04
N GLU A 176 4.33 3.35 3.94
CA GLU A 176 3.00 3.82 4.26
C GLU A 176 2.95 5.26 4.76
N MET A 177 1.80 5.87 4.62
CA MET A 177 1.63 7.29 4.96
C MET A 177 0.20 7.62 5.39
N ALA A 178 0.03 8.73 6.10
CA ALA A 178 -1.27 9.25 6.51
C ALA A 178 -1.36 10.77 6.34
N LEU A 179 -2.54 11.23 5.93
CA LEU A 179 -2.90 12.65 5.85
C LEU A 179 -3.79 13.05 7.03
N THR A 180 -3.66 14.30 7.49
CA THR A 180 -4.72 14.93 8.29
C THR A 180 -5.99 15.09 7.45
N THR A 181 -7.14 15.14 8.10
CA THR A 181 -8.45 15.26 7.42
C THR A 181 -8.52 16.44 6.45
N ASP A 182 -7.84 17.55 6.76
CA ASP A 182 -7.78 18.74 5.89
C ASP A 182 -6.71 18.64 4.79
N GLY A 183 -6.02 17.52 4.67
CA GLY A 183 -4.97 17.26 3.69
C GLY A 183 -3.73 18.16 3.83
N LYS A 184 -3.53 18.86 4.98
CA LYS A 184 -2.45 19.83 5.12
C LYS A 184 -1.17 19.30 5.74
N LEU A 185 -1.26 18.19 6.48
CA LEU A 185 -0.09 17.51 7.02
C LEU A 185 -0.07 16.07 6.54
N LEU A 186 1.09 15.64 6.06
CA LEU A 186 1.35 14.27 5.60
C LEU A 186 2.49 13.69 6.42
N LEU A 187 2.22 12.59 7.11
CA LEU A 187 3.23 11.77 7.76
C LEU A 187 3.58 10.60 6.85
N VAL A 188 4.86 10.39 6.54
CA VAL A 188 5.35 9.26 5.77
C VAL A 188 6.36 8.45 6.58
N ALA A 189 6.35 7.13 6.42
CA ALA A 189 7.25 6.20 7.11
C ALA A 189 8.39 5.78 6.18
N ASN A 190 9.64 5.86 6.66
CA ASN A 190 10.79 5.17 6.11
C ASN A 190 11.02 3.91 6.97
N ASN A 191 10.24 2.87 6.72
CA ASN A 191 10.13 1.70 7.57
C ASN A 191 11.38 0.83 7.58
N ALA A 192 12.04 0.70 6.44
CA ALA A 192 13.21 -0.17 6.23
C ALA A 192 14.56 0.48 6.56
N GLU A 193 14.57 1.72 7.04
CA GLU A 193 15.79 2.35 7.56
C GLU A 193 16.17 1.75 8.92
N ASP A 194 17.44 1.82 9.28
CA ASP A 194 17.91 1.34 10.57
C ASP A 194 18.74 2.41 11.33
N PRO A 195 18.17 3.09 12.34
CA PRO A 195 16.79 2.95 12.80
C PRO A 195 15.77 3.57 11.83
N PRO A 196 14.51 3.08 11.85
CA PRO A 196 13.45 3.64 11.02
C PRO A 196 13.05 5.05 11.47
N PHE A 197 12.45 5.82 10.58
CA PHE A 197 12.01 7.17 10.93
C PHE A 197 10.76 7.59 10.13
N GLY A 198 9.99 8.52 10.68
CA GLY A 198 8.94 9.22 9.97
C GLY A 198 9.42 10.59 9.45
N THR A 199 8.76 11.10 8.42
CA THR A 199 8.93 12.48 7.97
C THR A 199 7.57 13.16 7.88
N LEU A 200 7.44 14.31 8.54
CA LEU A 200 6.25 15.14 8.43
C LEU A 200 6.47 16.19 7.33
N PHE A 201 5.49 16.33 6.45
CA PHE A 201 5.44 17.35 5.41
C PHE A 201 4.23 18.27 5.59
N ASN A 202 4.39 19.54 5.22
CA ASN A 202 3.25 20.35 4.82
C ASN A 202 2.78 19.82 3.48
N ALA A 203 1.53 19.42 3.40
CA ALA A 203 0.89 18.90 2.19
C ALA A 203 0.02 19.97 1.54
N ASN A 204 -0.53 19.66 0.37
CA ASN A 204 -1.20 20.68 -0.46
C ASN A 204 -2.61 21.07 0.04
N GLY A 205 -3.30 20.20 0.81
CA GLY A 205 -4.74 20.39 1.06
C GLY A 205 -5.49 20.58 -0.26
N ASP A 206 -6.38 21.55 -0.32
CA ASP A 206 -7.17 21.90 -1.52
C ASP A 206 -6.47 22.84 -2.49
N ALA A 207 -5.16 23.12 -2.31
CA ALA A 207 -4.44 24.05 -3.18
C ALA A 207 -4.42 23.58 -4.64
N SER A 208 -4.52 24.52 -5.58
CA SER A 208 -4.49 24.21 -7.02
C SER A 208 -3.08 23.98 -7.57
N THR A 209 -2.05 24.36 -6.82
CA THR A 209 -0.63 24.22 -7.18
C THR A 209 0.12 23.47 -6.08
N SER A 210 1.06 22.61 -6.48
CA SER A 210 1.86 21.86 -5.53
C SER A 210 2.89 22.73 -4.82
N ASN A 211 2.91 22.67 -3.49
CA ASN A 211 3.90 23.33 -2.64
C ASN A 211 4.20 22.48 -1.38
N VAL A 212 4.42 21.19 -1.58
CA VAL A 212 4.76 20.28 -0.49
C VAL A 212 6.17 20.55 0.01
N SER A 213 6.34 20.58 1.32
CA SER A 213 7.62 20.89 1.94
C SER A 213 7.83 20.09 3.23
N LYS A 214 9.04 19.63 3.45
CA LYS A 214 9.43 18.89 4.66
C LYS A 214 9.37 19.81 5.88
N VAL A 215 8.73 19.34 6.95
CA VAL A 215 8.64 20.04 8.25
C VAL A 215 9.71 19.49 9.19
N THR A 216 9.68 18.19 9.50
CA THR A 216 10.60 17.58 10.45
C THR A 216 10.82 16.10 10.17
N LYS A 217 11.96 15.60 10.59
CA LYS A 217 12.24 14.16 10.72
C LYS A 217 11.84 13.70 12.12
N ILE A 218 11.14 12.58 12.23
CA ILE A 218 10.65 12.01 13.48
C ILE A 218 11.37 10.69 13.73
N THR A 219 12.09 10.58 14.81
CA THR A 219 12.75 9.35 15.24
C THR A 219 12.19 8.90 16.59
N VAL A 220 12.24 7.62 16.87
CA VAL A 220 11.94 7.08 18.19
C VAL A 220 13.23 7.02 19.00
N ASP A 221 13.12 7.22 20.33
CA ASP A 221 14.25 7.10 21.25
C ASP A 221 14.98 5.78 21.07
N ASN A 222 16.31 5.81 21.03
CA ASN A 222 17.16 4.66 20.75
C ASN A 222 17.13 3.57 21.83
N THR A 223 16.56 3.84 22.99
CA THR A 223 16.28 2.80 24.00
C THR A 223 15.05 1.97 23.66
N ILE A 224 14.15 2.49 22.80
CA ILE A 224 12.92 1.84 22.35
C ILE A 224 13.13 1.21 20.98
N ILE A 225 13.71 1.95 20.02
CA ILE A 225 14.09 1.45 18.70
C ILE A 225 15.60 1.70 18.50
N PRO A 226 16.47 0.84 19.02
CA PRO A 226 17.90 0.96 18.80
C PRO A 226 18.28 0.61 17.36
N ALA A 227 19.32 1.29 16.86
CA ALA A 227 19.92 0.96 15.57
C ALA A 227 20.60 -0.42 15.58
N GLY A 228 20.72 -1.05 14.43
CA GLY A 228 21.39 -2.33 14.23
C GLY A 228 20.52 -3.55 14.55
N LEU A 229 19.22 -3.37 14.83
CA LEU A 229 18.30 -4.45 15.13
C LEU A 229 17.30 -4.73 13.99
N GLY A 230 17.27 -3.92 12.94
CA GLY A 230 16.33 -4.08 11.82
C GLY A 230 14.86 -3.96 12.24
N LEU A 231 14.57 -3.13 13.24
CA LEU A 231 13.21 -2.83 13.66
C LEU A 231 12.57 -1.87 12.66
N SER A 232 11.23 -1.89 12.56
CA SER A 232 10.48 -1.07 11.60
C SER A 232 9.42 -0.21 12.28
N ILE A 233 8.91 0.75 11.53
CA ILE A 233 7.65 1.46 11.76
C ILE A 233 6.79 1.23 10.51
N GLU A 234 5.50 0.95 10.70
CA GLU A 234 4.60 0.54 9.62
C GLU A 234 3.42 1.52 9.51
N GLN A 235 2.26 1.07 9.06
CA GLN A 235 1.12 1.90 8.68
C GLN A 235 0.80 3.01 9.70
N PRO A 236 0.94 4.30 9.33
CA PRO A 236 0.40 5.41 10.09
C PRO A 236 -1.08 5.60 9.78
N THR A 237 -1.82 6.15 10.74
CA THR A 237 -3.17 6.63 10.54
C THR A 237 -3.42 7.93 11.31
N TRP A 238 -4.33 8.75 10.83
CA TRP A 238 -4.74 9.99 11.48
C TRP A 238 -6.07 9.81 12.20
N GLU A 239 -6.12 10.12 13.48
CA GLU A 239 -7.36 10.12 14.25
C GLU A 239 -7.77 11.56 14.57
N PRO A 240 -8.86 12.08 13.95
CA PRO A 240 -9.18 13.50 13.97
C PRO A 240 -9.66 14.03 15.32
N LYS A 241 -10.37 13.24 16.14
CA LYS A 241 -10.87 13.70 17.43
C LYS A 241 -9.80 13.87 18.49
N THR A 242 -8.77 13.02 18.46
CA THR A 242 -7.57 13.19 19.31
C THR A 242 -6.55 14.13 18.65
N ALA A 243 -6.67 14.44 17.38
CA ALA A 243 -5.72 15.19 16.56
C ALA A 243 -4.30 14.60 16.67
N ARG A 244 -4.18 13.29 16.46
CA ARG A 244 -2.92 12.53 16.58
C ARG A 244 -2.73 11.62 15.39
N PHE A 245 -1.46 11.49 14.98
CA PHE A 245 -1.04 10.35 14.17
C PHE A 245 -0.74 9.17 15.08
N TYR A 246 -1.14 8.00 14.63
CA TYR A 246 -0.84 6.70 15.24
C TYR A 246 -0.05 5.89 14.24
N VAL A 247 1.11 5.35 14.65
CA VAL A 247 2.00 4.60 13.77
C VAL A 247 2.26 3.23 14.39
N SER A 248 2.03 2.19 13.64
CA SER A 248 2.31 0.82 14.03
C SER A 248 3.80 0.59 14.19
N ILE A 249 4.20 -0.12 15.24
CA ILE A 249 5.57 -0.60 15.45
C ILE A 249 5.52 -2.10 15.74
N PRO A 250 5.93 -2.95 14.79
CA PRO A 250 5.86 -4.41 14.97
C PRO A 250 6.62 -4.93 16.18
N GLN A 251 7.77 -4.33 16.48
CA GLN A 251 8.56 -4.69 17.66
C GLN A 251 9.28 -3.49 18.26
N ILE A 252 9.35 -3.45 19.58
CA ILE A 252 10.11 -2.46 20.35
C ILE A 252 11.05 -3.16 21.34
N ASN A 253 12.18 -2.52 21.68
CA ASN A 253 13.09 -2.99 22.69
C ASN A 253 12.64 -2.50 24.07
N ASN A 254 11.60 -3.12 24.64
CA ASN A 254 10.97 -2.65 25.89
C ASN A 254 11.12 -3.60 27.07
N SER A 255 11.78 -4.74 26.92
CA SER A 255 12.05 -5.70 27.99
C SER A 255 13.52 -6.12 28.00
N THR A 256 14.12 -6.17 29.18
CA THR A 256 15.49 -6.66 29.35
C THR A 256 15.61 -8.09 28.85
N GLY A 257 16.45 -8.30 27.84
CA GLY A 257 16.71 -9.63 27.26
C GLY A 257 15.68 -10.06 26.20
N CYS A 258 14.81 -9.18 25.71
CA CYS A 258 14.02 -9.50 24.51
C CYS A 258 14.94 -9.67 23.29
N VAL A 259 14.56 -10.56 22.41
CA VAL A 259 15.28 -10.81 21.16
C VAL A 259 14.34 -10.48 20.00
N PRO A 260 14.64 -9.45 19.20
CA PRO A 260 13.85 -9.11 18.02
C PRO A 260 13.68 -10.32 17.10
N PHE A 261 12.47 -10.44 16.54
CA PHE A 261 12.09 -11.53 15.62
C PHE A 261 12.19 -12.95 16.21
N SER A 262 12.38 -13.10 17.52
CA SER A 262 12.32 -14.42 18.17
C SER A 262 10.88 -14.90 18.28
N THR A 263 10.69 -16.22 18.34
CA THR A 263 9.38 -16.88 18.47
C THR A 263 9.19 -17.49 19.86
N GLY A 264 9.98 -17.11 20.83
CA GLY A 264 9.98 -17.69 22.18
C GLY A 264 9.53 -16.72 23.28
N SER A 265 9.75 -17.12 24.52
CA SER A 265 9.42 -16.31 25.72
C SER A 265 10.19 -15.00 25.84
N ASN A 266 11.26 -14.83 25.06
CA ASN A 266 12.09 -13.62 25.02
C ASN A 266 11.72 -12.68 23.88
N GLN A 267 10.55 -12.83 23.30
CA GLN A 267 10.05 -12.00 22.22
C GLN A 267 9.87 -10.55 22.66
N CYS A 268 10.21 -9.61 21.77
CA CYS A 268 9.94 -8.20 21.98
C CYS A 268 8.45 -7.88 21.75
N ASN A 269 7.93 -6.93 22.53
CA ASN A 269 6.57 -6.44 22.35
C ASN A 269 6.45 -5.58 21.09
N GLY A 270 5.24 -5.43 20.57
CA GLY A 270 4.91 -4.37 19.64
C GLY A 270 4.73 -3.01 20.34
N GLY A 271 4.48 -1.99 19.54
CA GLY A 271 4.22 -0.64 20.02
C GLY A 271 3.27 0.13 19.12
N LEU A 272 2.67 1.16 19.70
CA LEU A 272 1.89 2.16 18.99
C LEU A 272 2.51 3.53 19.26
N LEU A 273 3.10 4.14 18.22
CA LEU A 273 3.68 5.48 18.31
C LEU A 273 2.56 6.51 18.13
N VAL A 274 2.39 7.38 19.12
CA VAL A 274 1.37 8.43 19.15
C VAL A 274 2.04 9.80 19.01
N ILE A 275 1.71 10.53 17.97
CA ILE A 275 2.37 11.80 17.60
C ILE A 275 1.37 12.96 17.61
N ASP A 276 1.68 13.99 18.37
CA ASP A 276 1.06 15.32 18.25
C ASP A 276 1.86 16.17 17.26
N PRO A 277 1.37 16.41 16.04
CA PRO A 277 2.14 17.17 15.06
C PRO A 277 2.40 18.62 15.47
N THR A 278 1.61 19.18 16.39
CA THR A 278 1.77 20.57 16.84
C THR A 278 2.91 20.79 17.84
N THR A 279 3.42 19.70 18.42
CA THR A 279 4.47 19.75 19.46
C THR A 279 5.85 19.36 18.95
N LEU A 280 5.96 19.01 17.68
CA LEU A 280 7.21 18.52 17.10
C LEU A 280 8.27 19.63 16.98
N SER A 281 9.49 19.31 17.40
CA SER A 281 10.64 20.18 17.17
C SER A 281 11.18 20.03 15.75
N THR A 282 11.79 21.09 15.24
CA THR A 282 12.44 21.09 13.92
C THR A 282 13.95 21.30 14.10
N PRO A 283 14.80 20.74 13.22
CA PRO A 283 14.51 19.92 12.03
C PRO A 283 14.28 18.43 12.37
N THR A 284 14.43 18.03 13.63
CA THR A 284 14.28 16.63 14.07
C THR A 284 13.59 16.58 15.43
N ALA A 285 12.62 15.68 15.55
CA ALA A 285 11.93 15.35 16.79
C ALA A 285 12.30 13.92 17.21
N VAL A 286 12.56 13.71 18.50
CA VAL A 286 12.77 12.39 19.10
C VAL A 286 11.60 12.09 20.02
N ILE A 287 10.91 10.97 19.77
CA ILE A 287 9.73 10.56 20.53
C ILE A 287 10.14 9.46 21.51
N GLY A 288 9.88 9.67 22.80
CA GLY A 288 10.18 8.73 23.87
C GLY A 288 9.02 7.80 24.24
N ALA A 289 9.08 7.25 25.45
CA ALA A 289 8.03 6.40 26.00
C ALA A 289 6.70 7.15 26.15
N PHE A 290 5.60 6.41 26.15
CA PHE A 290 4.25 6.95 26.21
C PHE A 290 4.02 7.76 27.50
N ASN A 291 3.48 8.95 27.32
CA ASN A 291 3.05 9.85 28.39
C ASN A 291 1.52 10.00 28.33
N SER A 292 0.84 9.46 29.32
CA SER A 292 -0.63 9.49 29.38
C SER A 292 -1.22 10.90 29.57
N THR A 293 -0.45 11.84 30.13
CA THR A 293 -0.91 13.24 30.32
C THR A 293 -1.00 13.98 29.00
N THR A 294 -0.05 13.78 28.09
CA THR A 294 -0.01 14.43 26.77
C THR A 294 -0.64 13.59 25.68
N ASN A 295 -0.91 12.30 25.95
CA ASN A 295 -1.32 11.30 24.98
C ASN A 295 -0.36 11.25 23.78
N THR A 296 0.93 11.15 24.02
CA THR A 296 2.01 11.07 23.04
C THR A 296 3.10 10.12 23.47
N GLY A 297 3.90 9.60 22.53
CA GLY A 297 4.98 8.67 22.80
C GLY A 297 4.68 7.25 22.34
N VAL A 298 5.58 6.30 22.61
CA VAL A 298 5.43 4.89 22.24
C VAL A 298 4.74 4.12 23.35
N LEU A 299 3.50 3.68 23.07
CA LEU A 299 2.71 2.81 23.94
C LEU A 299 3.08 1.35 23.66
N PRO A 300 3.62 0.59 24.64
CA PRO A 300 3.90 -0.83 24.45
C PRO A 300 2.62 -1.66 24.29
N LEU A 301 2.66 -2.65 23.38
CA LEU A 301 1.57 -3.57 23.11
C LEU A 301 2.01 -5.02 23.35
N ASN A 302 1.67 -5.56 24.51
CA ASN A 302 2.14 -6.88 24.92
C ASN A 302 1.52 -8.05 24.15
N GLN A 303 0.46 -7.80 23.39
CA GLN A 303 -0.35 -8.82 22.73
C GLN A 303 -0.43 -8.65 21.20
N CYS A 304 0.27 -7.65 20.66
CA CYS A 304 0.19 -7.29 19.28
C CYS A 304 1.52 -6.71 18.80
N GLY A 305 2.03 -7.23 17.69
CA GLY A 305 3.07 -6.59 16.90
C GLY A 305 2.40 -6.03 15.64
N PRO A 306 1.90 -4.78 15.67
CA PRO A 306 1.08 -4.28 14.58
C PRO A 306 1.91 -3.94 13.35
N ASN A 307 1.38 -4.29 12.16
CA ASN A 307 1.78 -3.72 10.89
C ASN A 307 0.73 -2.70 10.46
N GLY A 308 -0.51 -3.13 10.20
CA GLY A 308 -1.60 -2.24 9.81
C GLY A 308 -2.21 -1.45 10.95
N ALA A 309 -2.73 -0.25 10.62
CA ALA A 309 -3.55 0.55 11.52
C ALA A 309 -4.60 1.36 10.76
N THR A 310 -5.85 1.30 11.17
CA THR A 310 -6.93 2.11 10.61
C THR A 310 -7.86 2.65 11.70
N VAL A 311 -8.43 3.83 11.45
CA VAL A 311 -9.43 4.42 12.34
C VAL A 311 -10.82 3.89 11.98
N GLY A 312 -11.56 3.46 12.99
CA GLY A 312 -12.95 3.06 12.86
C GLY A 312 -13.88 3.87 13.79
N PRO A 313 -15.06 3.35 14.09
CA PRO A 313 -16.06 4.09 14.87
C PRO A 313 -15.60 4.32 16.31
N HIS A 314 -16.08 5.40 16.93
CA HIS A 314 -15.88 5.73 18.35
C HIS A 314 -14.42 5.91 18.76
N GLU A 315 -13.58 6.53 17.91
CA GLU A 315 -12.14 6.69 18.10
C GLU A 315 -11.38 5.34 18.29
N ASN A 316 -11.91 4.25 17.77
CA ASN A 316 -11.26 2.95 17.82
C ASN A 316 -10.28 2.80 16.66
N LEU A 317 -9.11 2.24 16.95
CA LEU A 317 -8.11 1.85 15.97
C LEU A 317 -8.08 0.33 15.88
N LEU A 318 -8.25 -0.22 14.69
CA LEU A 318 -7.91 -1.61 14.42
C LEU A 318 -6.42 -1.69 14.12
N LEU A 319 -5.72 -2.59 14.80
CA LEU A 319 -4.29 -2.87 14.59
C LEU A 319 -4.12 -4.28 14.05
N GLY A 320 -3.52 -4.41 12.86
CA GLY A 320 -3.20 -5.69 12.22
C GLY A 320 -1.98 -6.34 12.89
N CYS A 321 -2.21 -7.29 13.79
CA CYS A 321 -1.12 -7.93 14.53
C CYS A 321 -0.48 -9.06 13.74
N THR A 322 0.84 -9.18 13.80
CA THR A 322 1.59 -10.25 13.16
C THR A 322 1.80 -11.45 14.08
N PRO A 323 1.76 -12.70 13.55
CA PRO A 323 1.96 -13.90 14.36
C PRO A 323 3.39 -14.02 14.92
N ALA A 324 4.38 -13.42 14.23
CA ALA A 324 5.79 -13.55 14.58
C ALA A 324 6.10 -12.98 15.99
N ASN A 325 5.32 -12.01 16.45
CA ASN A 325 5.55 -11.33 17.70
C ASN A 325 4.84 -11.93 18.91
N LEU A 326 3.91 -12.88 18.66
CA LEU A 326 3.21 -13.61 19.72
C LEU A 326 3.00 -15.05 19.27
N PRO A 327 3.92 -15.99 19.60
CA PRO A 327 3.82 -17.37 19.18
C PRO A 327 2.47 -17.99 19.56
N GLY A 328 1.74 -18.48 18.55
CA GLY A 328 0.40 -19.01 18.72
C GLY A 328 -0.70 -17.95 18.87
N SER A 329 -0.41 -16.67 18.74
CA SER A 329 -1.42 -15.62 18.69
C SER A 329 -2.21 -15.72 17.38
N THR A 330 -3.53 -15.73 17.50
CA THR A 330 -4.50 -15.61 16.39
C THR A 330 -5.38 -14.40 16.59
N THR A 331 -4.81 -13.33 17.17
CA THR A 331 -5.56 -12.16 17.56
C THR A 331 -5.08 -10.93 16.81
N THR A 332 -6.03 -10.08 16.48
CA THR A 332 -5.88 -8.69 16.07
C THR A 332 -6.36 -7.81 17.22
N LEU A 333 -5.99 -6.55 17.27
CA LEU A 333 -6.26 -5.66 18.40
C LEU A 333 -7.12 -4.47 17.94
N VAL A 334 -8.18 -4.19 18.70
CA VAL A 334 -8.85 -2.88 18.65
C VAL A 334 -8.50 -2.11 19.91
N ILE A 335 -8.01 -0.89 19.75
CA ILE A 335 -7.66 0.02 20.85
C ILE A 335 -8.34 1.36 20.68
N ASN A 336 -8.94 1.87 21.75
CA ASN A 336 -9.51 3.22 21.72
C ASN A 336 -8.41 4.29 21.79
N ALA A 337 -8.37 5.18 20.82
CA ALA A 337 -7.34 6.21 20.67
C ALA A 337 -7.25 7.17 21.87
N LYS A 338 -8.37 7.41 22.56
CA LYS A 338 -8.43 8.32 23.71
C LYS A 338 -8.14 7.61 25.02
N THR A 339 -8.86 6.52 25.33
CA THR A 339 -8.79 5.85 26.62
C THR A 339 -7.68 4.81 26.71
N LYS A 340 -7.18 4.32 25.57
CA LYS A 340 -6.23 3.20 25.44
C LYS A 340 -6.79 1.85 25.93
N ASN A 341 -8.10 1.78 26.19
CA ASN A 341 -8.75 0.49 26.40
C ASN A 341 -8.68 -0.33 25.11
N PHE A 342 -8.44 -1.61 25.22
CA PHE A 342 -8.33 -2.50 24.06
C PHE A 342 -9.13 -3.78 24.23
N ALA A 343 -9.45 -4.39 23.09
CA ALA A 343 -10.04 -5.72 22.99
C ALA A 343 -9.29 -6.53 21.94
N ASN A 344 -9.17 -7.84 22.16
CA ASN A 344 -8.60 -8.78 21.20
C ASN A 344 -9.68 -9.34 20.31
N ILE A 345 -9.40 -9.42 19.01
CA ILE A 345 -10.23 -10.10 18.02
C ILE A 345 -9.55 -11.41 17.67
N GLY A 346 -10.14 -12.53 18.11
CA GLY A 346 -9.60 -13.86 17.83
C GLY A 346 -9.83 -14.31 16.38
N GLY A 347 -9.01 -15.25 15.92
CA GLY A 347 -9.19 -15.92 14.63
C GLY A 347 -8.55 -15.25 13.43
N ILE A 348 -8.02 -14.04 13.57
CA ILE A 348 -7.34 -13.31 12.49
C ILE A 348 -6.04 -12.68 13.00
N THR A 349 -5.00 -12.74 12.19
CA THR A 349 -3.68 -12.15 12.43
C THR A 349 -2.89 -12.06 11.13
N GLY A 350 -1.69 -11.48 11.15
CA GLY A 350 -0.82 -11.37 9.97
C GLY A 350 -1.31 -10.36 8.95
N SER A 351 -2.05 -9.36 9.41
CA SER A 351 -2.57 -8.29 8.58
C SER A 351 -1.51 -7.21 8.41
N ASP A 352 -1.21 -6.89 7.17
CA ASP A 352 -0.29 -5.82 6.80
C ASP A 352 -1.07 -4.52 6.66
N GLU A 353 -1.86 -4.37 5.63
CA GLU A 353 -2.80 -3.25 5.52
C GLU A 353 -4.17 -3.62 6.09
N VAL A 354 -4.81 -2.67 6.78
CA VAL A 354 -6.16 -2.78 7.31
C VAL A 354 -6.97 -1.54 6.96
N TRP A 355 -8.28 -1.72 6.73
CA TRP A 355 -9.18 -0.65 6.30
C TRP A 355 -10.52 -0.71 7.05
N PHE A 356 -11.08 0.45 7.39
CA PHE A 356 -12.45 0.56 7.86
C PHE A 356 -13.35 1.08 6.73
N ASN A 357 -14.35 0.30 6.35
CA ASN A 357 -15.38 0.72 5.41
C ASN A 357 -16.55 1.33 6.18
N ALA A 358 -16.71 2.63 6.11
CA ALA A 358 -17.82 3.31 6.77
C ALA A 358 -19.18 3.01 6.11
N GLY A 359 -19.18 2.59 4.83
CA GLY A 359 -20.39 2.26 4.08
C GLY A 359 -21.14 1.05 4.63
N ASP A 360 -20.43 0.07 5.20
CA ASP A 360 -21.02 -1.12 5.81
C ASP A 360 -20.64 -1.33 7.28
N SER A 361 -19.92 -0.35 7.85
CA SER A 361 -19.46 -0.38 9.24
C SER A 361 -18.61 -1.61 9.58
N ARG A 362 -17.71 -2.05 8.66
CA ARG A 362 -16.83 -3.21 8.83
C ARG A 362 -15.37 -2.84 8.65
N TYR A 363 -14.52 -3.59 9.34
CA TYR A 363 -13.09 -3.58 9.07
C TYR A 363 -12.74 -4.72 8.13
N TYR A 364 -11.81 -4.44 7.23
CA TYR A 364 -11.23 -5.38 6.29
C TYR A 364 -9.73 -5.48 6.51
N THR A 365 -9.17 -6.70 6.44
CA THR A 365 -7.75 -6.94 6.70
C THR A 365 -7.09 -7.68 5.54
N GLY A 366 -6.02 -7.11 4.99
CA GLY A 366 -5.12 -7.78 4.05
C GLY A 366 -4.14 -8.68 4.81
N SER A 367 -4.54 -9.92 5.09
CA SER A 367 -3.82 -10.83 5.99
C SER A 367 -3.02 -11.86 5.21
N SER A 368 -1.84 -11.49 4.70
CA SER A 368 -0.97 -12.38 3.92
C SER A 368 -0.31 -13.48 4.76
N ALA A 369 -0.18 -13.28 6.07
CA ALA A 369 0.47 -14.18 7.01
C ALA A 369 -0.47 -14.73 8.09
N ALA A 370 -1.77 -14.80 7.83
CA ALA A 370 -2.73 -15.40 8.76
C ALA A 370 -2.37 -16.87 9.07
N ILE A 371 -2.66 -17.29 10.29
CA ILE A 371 -2.41 -18.68 10.71
C ILE A 371 -3.36 -19.60 9.94
N LYS A 372 -2.76 -20.50 9.14
CA LYS A 372 -3.50 -21.47 8.37
C LYS A 372 -4.24 -22.44 9.29
N PRO A 373 -5.56 -22.63 9.14
CA PRO A 373 -6.28 -23.65 9.88
C PRO A 373 -5.69 -25.05 9.63
N THR A 374 -5.58 -25.87 10.68
CA THR A 374 -5.10 -27.25 10.58
C THR A 374 -5.97 -28.05 9.62
N GLY A 375 -5.33 -28.69 8.63
CA GLY A 375 -6.05 -29.48 7.61
C GLY A 375 -6.56 -28.69 6.42
N SER A 376 -6.32 -27.36 6.36
CA SER A 376 -6.64 -26.57 5.16
C SER A 376 -5.87 -27.07 3.94
N PRO A 377 -6.51 -27.29 2.79
CA PRO A 377 -5.83 -27.68 1.55
C PRO A 377 -5.02 -26.53 0.93
N LEU A 378 -5.24 -25.29 1.37
CA LEU A 378 -4.60 -24.11 0.81
C LEU A 378 -3.11 -24.08 1.15
N GLY A 379 -2.28 -23.63 0.22
CA GLY A 379 -0.83 -23.57 0.35
C GLY A 379 -0.34 -22.49 1.35
N SER A 380 -1.07 -21.39 1.50
CA SER A 380 -0.79 -20.30 2.45
C SER A 380 -2.00 -20.01 3.34
N GLY A 381 -1.80 -19.18 4.37
CA GLY A 381 -2.88 -18.68 5.22
C GLY A 381 -3.41 -17.31 4.77
N ALA A 382 -3.07 -16.83 3.55
CA ALA A 382 -3.50 -15.52 3.07
C ALA A 382 -5.03 -15.44 2.96
N VAL A 383 -5.62 -14.44 3.62
CA VAL A 383 -7.06 -14.21 3.65
C VAL A 383 -7.39 -12.72 3.65
N LEU A 384 -8.56 -12.39 3.12
CA LEU A 384 -9.28 -11.17 3.46
C LEU A 384 -10.07 -11.48 4.72
N GLY A 385 -9.79 -10.77 5.81
CA GLY A 385 -10.57 -10.86 7.04
C GLY A 385 -11.69 -9.81 7.04
N VAL A 386 -12.86 -10.18 7.51
CA VAL A 386 -14.02 -9.29 7.66
C VAL A 386 -14.42 -9.25 9.14
N ILE A 387 -14.36 -8.08 9.73
CA ILE A 387 -14.63 -7.84 11.15
C ILE A 387 -15.76 -6.82 11.25
N ASP A 388 -16.80 -7.12 12.00
CA ASP A 388 -17.92 -6.21 12.16
C ASP A 388 -17.59 -4.98 13.03
N GLY A 389 -18.47 -3.98 13.02
CA GLY A 389 -18.32 -2.75 13.82
C GLY A 389 -18.32 -2.97 15.33
N THR A 390 -18.69 -4.16 15.82
CA THR A 390 -18.62 -4.57 17.24
C THR A 390 -17.33 -5.29 17.58
N SER A 391 -16.39 -5.36 16.64
CA SER A 391 -15.08 -6.00 16.78
C SER A 391 -15.12 -7.53 16.85
N VAL A 392 -16.03 -8.15 16.10
CA VAL A 392 -16.13 -9.61 15.96
C VAL A 392 -15.70 -10.01 14.55
N LEU A 393 -14.77 -10.98 14.46
CA LEU A 393 -14.44 -11.60 13.16
C LEU A 393 -15.65 -12.40 12.68
N ILE A 394 -16.20 -12.02 11.53
CA ILE A 394 -17.38 -12.67 10.94
C ILE A 394 -17.01 -13.60 9.80
N GLU A 395 -15.94 -13.29 9.05
CA GLU A 395 -15.59 -14.06 7.86
C GLU A 395 -14.10 -13.98 7.53
N THR A 396 -13.58 -15.02 6.87
CA THR A 396 -12.26 -15.04 6.23
C THR A 396 -12.36 -15.64 4.84
N ILE A 397 -11.86 -14.92 3.82
CA ILE A 397 -11.92 -15.32 2.42
C ILE A 397 -10.51 -15.59 1.92
N PRO A 398 -10.20 -16.80 1.41
CA PRO A 398 -8.87 -17.09 0.88
C PRO A 398 -8.44 -16.12 -0.23
N GLN A 399 -7.19 -15.68 -0.18
CA GLN A 399 -6.57 -14.79 -1.16
C GLN A 399 -5.29 -15.41 -1.76
N SER A 400 -4.72 -14.78 -2.78
CA SER A 400 -3.39 -15.14 -3.27
C SER A 400 -2.35 -14.98 -2.17
N SER A 401 -1.34 -15.83 -2.12
CA SER A 401 -0.20 -15.61 -1.23
C SER A 401 0.47 -14.27 -1.58
N GLY A 402 0.81 -13.48 -0.57
CA GLY A 402 1.34 -12.14 -0.76
C GLY A 402 0.27 -11.06 -1.01
N SER A 403 -1.04 -11.40 -1.00
CA SER A 403 -2.11 -10.41 -0.93
C SER A 403 -2.14 -9.84 0.49
N HIS A 404 -1.68 -8.60 0.65
CA HIS A 404 -1.48 -7.96 1.96
C HIS A 404 -2.11 -6.58 2.05
N SER A 405 -2.69 -6.10 0.95
CA SER A 405 -3.27 -4.77 0.84
C SER A 405 -4.79 -4.85 0.66
N VAL A 406 -5.51 -3.87 1.18
CA VAL A 406 -6.96 -3.72 1.07
C VAL A 406 -7.38 -2.27 1.22
N ALA A 407 -8.30 -1.80 0.37
CA ALA A 407 -8.97 -0.52 0.54
C ALA A 407 -10.45 -0.65 0.18
N ALA A 408 -11.29 0.27 0.65
CA ALA A 408 -12.72 0.21 0.38
C ALA A 408 -13.31 1.58 0.04
N ASP A 409 -14.15 1.59 -0.98
CA ASP A 409 -15.01 2.71 -1.37
C ASP A 409 -16.27 2.69 -0.53
N CYS A 410 -16.33 3.56 0.47
CA CYS A 410 -17.45 3.62 1.40
C CYS A 410 -18.75 4.12 0.74
N LYS A 411 -18.69 4.91 -0.32
CA LYS A 411 -19.87 5.41 -1.03
C LYS A 411 -20.53 4.35 -1.89
N ARG A 412 -19.73 3.41 -2.41
CA ARG A 412 -20.19 2.34 -3.29
C ARG A 412 -20.19 0.99 -2.61
N ASN A 413 -19.74 0.96 -1.37
CA ASN A 413 -19.65 -0.23 -0.52
C ASN A 413 -18.86 -1.37 -1.20
N LYS A 414 -17.73 -1.03 -1.82
CA LYS A 414 -16.87 -1.95 -2.55
C LYS A 414 -15.51 -2.07 -1.88
N ILE A 415 -15.01 -3.28 -1.81
CA ILE A 415 -13.73 -3.62 -1.20
C ILE A 415 -12.78 -4.09 -2.30
N PHE A 416 -11.61 -3.48 -2.40
CA PHE A 416 -10.60 -3.74 -3.42
C PHE A 416 -9.41 -4.48 -2.80
N VAL A 417 -9.08 -5.66 -3.37
CA VAL A 417 -8.02 -6.54 -2.86
C VAL A 417 -7.13 -6.98 -4.01
N PRO A 418 -5.86 -6.55 -4.07
CA PRO A 418 -4.93 -6.97 -5.10
C PRO A 418 -4.60 -8.46 -4.98
N GLN A 419 -4.56 -9.16 -6.09
CA GLN A 419 -4.24 -10.57 -6.22
C GLN A 419 -2.95 -10.76 -6.99
N VAL A 420 -2.02 -11.48 -6.40
CA VAL A 420 -0.71 -11.76 -6.99
C VAL A 420 -0.82 -12.81 -8.11
N ALA A 421 -0.12 -12.58 -9.20
CA ALA A 421 0.03 -13.55 -10.29
C ALA A 421 0.76 -14.82 -9.81
N PRO A 422 0.48 -16.01 -10.36
CA PRO A 422 1.22 -17.22 -10.05
C PRO A 422 2.73 -17.09 -10.28
N VAL A 423 3.53 -17.85 -9.52
CA VAL A 423 4.98 -17.92 -9.71
C VAL A 423 5.29 -18.47 -11.11
N ALA A 424 5.88 -17.63 -11.96
CA ALA A 424 6.31 -18.05 -13.29
C ALA A 424 7.84 -18.11 -13.45
N VAL A 425 8.57 -17.41 -12.56
CA VAL A 425 10.04 -17.30 -12.61
C VAL A 425 10.60 -17.43 -11.20
N VAL A 426 11.62 -18.25 -11.02
CA VAL A 426 12.31 -18.40 -9.75
C VAL A 426 12.91 -17.05 -9.33
N GLY A 427 12.65 -16.62 -8.10
CA GLY A 427 13.24 -15.41 -7.50
C GLY A 427 12.39 -14.13 -7.59
N VAL A 428 11.42 -14.05 -8.49
CA VAL A 428 10.43 -12.97 -8.48
C VAL A 428 9.18 -13.49 -7.78
N GLY A 429 8.65 -12.76 -6.79
CA GLY A 429 7.47 -13.12 -6.02
C GLY A 429 6.30 -13.60 -6.89
N GLY A 430 5.37 -14.28 -6.30
CA GLY A 430 4.20 -14.78 -7.00
C GLY A 430 3.34 -15.65 -6.11
N ASP A 431 2.09 -15.88 -6.52
CA ASP A 431 1.14 -16.69 -5.78
C ASP A 431 1.55 -18.16 -5.74
N THR A 432 1.73 -18.69 -4.54
CA THR A 432 1.99 -20.10 -4.24
C THR A 432 0.81 -20.80 -3.56
N ASN A 433 -0.28 -20.07 -3.31
CA ASN A 433 -1.46 -20.58 -2.65
C ASN A 433 -2.32 -21.41 -3.62
N THR A 434 -2.06 -22.72 -3.71
CA THR A 434 -2.76 -23.62 -4.61
C THR A 434 -3.98 -24.25 -3.94
N THR A 435 -5.03 -24.50 -4.72
CA THR A 435 -6.32 -25.03 -4.21
C THR A 435 -6.29 -26.52 -3.86
N ALA A 436 -5.38 -27.29 -4.48
CA ALA A 436 -5.34 -28.76 -4.30
C ALA A 436 -3.90 -29.34 -4.34
N GLY A 437 -2.87 -28.53 -4.14
CA GLY A 437 -1.47 -28.95 -4.16
C GLY A 437 -0.73 -28.60 -5.47
N PRO A 438 0.53 -29.04 -5.62
CA PRO A 438 1.38 -28.65 -6.73
C PRO A 438 0.76 -28.94 -8.11
N GLY A 439 0.75 -27.95 -9.00
CA GLY A 439 0.19 -28.05 -10.34
C GLY A 439 -1.30 -27.72 -10.46
N SER A 440 -1.98 -27.49 -9.34
CA SER A 440 -3.35 -26.96 -9.35
C SER A 440 -3.34 -25.42 -9.59
N PRO A 441 -4.46 -24.85 -10.09
CA PRO A 441 -4.61 -23.41 -10.16
C PRO A 441 -4.38 -22.77 -8.80
N THR A 442 -3.75 -21.58 -8.78
CA THR A 442 -3.60 -20.81 -7.56
C THR A 442 -4.90 -20.09 -7.21
N VAL A 443 -5.06 -19.72 -5.94
CA VAL A 443 -6.23 -18.96 -5.47
C VAL A 443 -6.35 -17.64 -6.23
N GLY A 444 -5.25 -16.90 -6.39
CA GLY A 444 -5.26 -15.67 -7.17
C GLY A 444 -5.64 -15.87 -8.62
N SER A 445 -5.15 -16.93 -9.29
CA SER A 445 -5.51 -17.21 -10.68
C SER A 445 -6.98 -17.53 -10.86
N LEU A 446 -7.60 -18.20 -9.89
CA LEU A 446 -9.04 -18.48 -9.91
C LEU A 446 -9.86 -17.20 -9.68
N ILE A 447 -9.48 -16.39 -8.68
CA ILE A 447 -10.16 -15.11 -8.42
C ILE A 447 -10.07 -14.20 -9.65
N CYS A 448 -8.89 -14.06 -10.24
CA CYS A 448 -8.65 -13.19 -11.40
C CYS A 448 -9.20 -13.74 -12.72
N GLY A 449 -9.49 -15.03 -12.83
CA GLY A 449 -9.76 -15.67 -14.11
C GLY A 449 -8.57 -15.59 -15.09
N SER A 450 -7.37 -15.32 -14.60
CA SER A 450 -6.14 -15.13 -15.37
C SER A 450 -4.90 -15.44 -14.55
N ASN A 451 -3.74 -15.59 -15.23
CA ASN A 451 -2.44 -15.77 -14.60
C ASN A 451 -1.64 -14.44 -14.49
N ASN A 452 -2.27 -13.30 -14.67
CA ASN A 452 -1.59 -12.00 -14.63
C ASN A 452 -1.73 -11.27 -13.28
N GLY A 453 -2.50 -11.83 -12.34
CA GLY A 453 -2.95 -11.08 -11.18
C GLY A 453 -4.05 -10.07 -11.56
N CYS A 454 -4.64 -9.43 -10.59
CA CYS A 454 -5.73 -8.47 -10.78
C CYS A 454 -5.98 -7.68 -9.49
N VAL A 455 -6.91 -6.73 -9.52
CA VAL A 455 -7.56 -6.22 -8.32
C VAL A 455 -8.96 -6.82 -8.25
N ALA A 456 -9.19 -7.67 -7.26
CA ALA A 456 -10.50 -8.25 -7.00
C ALA A 456 -11.39 -7.21 -6.28
N VAL A 457 -12.65 -7.15 -6.68
CA VAL A 457 -13.65 -6.25 -6.09
C VAL A 457 -14.68 -7.09 -5.37
N TYR A 458 -14.80 -6.88 -4.07
CA TYR A 458 -15.76 -7.56 -3.22
C TYR A 458 -16.88 -6.61 -2.80
N ILE A 459 -18.02 -7.18 -2.48
CA ILE A 459 -19.13 -6.52 -1.78
C ILE A 459 -19.51 -7.39 -0.58
N HIS A 460 -20.00 -6.76 0.46
CA HIS A 460 -20.62 -7.49 1.57
C HIS A 460 -22.13 -7.27 1.51
N GLU A 461 -22.89 -8.39 1.42
CA GLU A 461 -24.34 -8.29 1.48
C GLU A 461 -24.75 -7.87 2.88
N THR A 462 -25.50 -6.79 2.95
CA THR A 462 -26.09 -6.27 4.19
C THR A 462 -27.60 -6.42 4.11
N ASP A 463 -28.23 -6.79 5.21
CA ASP A 463 -29.70 -6.84 5.28
C ASP A 463 -30.29 -5.47 4.96
N ASP A 464 -31.15 -5.40 3.96
CA ASP A 464 -31.57 -4.23 3.18
C ASP A 464 -32.34 -3.12 3.95
N GLU A 465 -32.59 -3.22 5.24
CA GLU A 465 -33.54 -2.33 5.90
C GLU A 465 -32.93 -1.07 6.56
N ASP A 466 -31.60 -0.98 6.79
CA ASP A 466 -31.01 0.12 7.59
C ASP A 466 -30.04 1.05 6.84
N GLN A 467 -29.83 0.90 5.53
CA GLN A 467 -28.65 1.48 4.88
C GLN A 467 -28.81 2.76 4.05
N GLN A 468 -30.00 3.04 3.54
CA GLN A 468 -30.13 4.12 2.55
C GLN A 468 -30.01 5.54 3.15
N ASP A 469 -30.35 5.70 4.44
CA ASP A 469 -30.26 6.99 5.13
C ASP A 469 -28.89 7.27 5.80
N ASN A 470 -28.01 6.26 5.94
CA ASN A 470 -26.72 6.39 6.61
C ASN A 470 -25.51 6.51 5.67
N GLN A 471 -25.61 6.09 4.41
CA GLN A 471 -24.46 6.02 3.49
C GLN A 471 -23.85 7.39 3.17
N ASP A 472 -24.66 8.41 2.90
CA ASP A 472 -24.14 9.73 2.56
C ASP A 472 -23.45 10.44 3.75
N ASN A 473 -23.85 10.10 4.99
CA ASN A 473 -23.26 10.66 6.20
C ASN A 473 -22.08 9.85 6.74
N ALA A 474 -22.03 8.55 6.51
CA ALA A 474 -21.00 7.67 7.07
C ALA A 474 -19.62 7.92 6.43
N CYS A 475 -19.54 8.11 5.12
CA CYS A 475 -18.30 8.45 4.43
C CYS A 475 -17.77 9.84 4.80
N GLN A 476 -18.63 10.75 5.21
CA GLN A 476 -18.24 12.11 5.61
C GLN A 476 -17.53 12.16 6.97
N THR A 477 -17.65 11.14 7.81
CA THR A 477 -16.97 11.12 9.12
C THR A 477 -15.48 10.90 9.02
N ASN A 478 -14.98 10.36 7.90
CA ASN A 478 -13.55 10.30 7.60
C ASN A 478 -13.06 11.53 6.81
N ASP A 479 -13.95 12.24 6.08
CA ASP A 479 -13.53 13.32 5.19
C ASP A 479 -13.90 14.74 5.66
N HIS A 480 -15.00 15.00 6.35
CA HIS A 480 -15.37 16.37 6.73
C HIS A 480 -16.30 16.43 7.95
N GLN A 481 -15.74 16.68 9.12
CA GLN A 481 -16.48 17.44 10.12
C GLN A 481 -16.20 18.93 9.87
N LYS A 482 -17.01 19.59 9.03
CA LYS A 482 -17.11 21.05 9.03
C LYS A 482 -17.71 21.46 10.37
N ASP A 483 -16.89 22.11 11.17
CA ASP A 483 -17.34 22.81 12.37
C ASP A 483 -18.42 23.83 11.98
N HIS A 484 -19.67 23.51 12.27
CA HIS A 484 -20.70 24.52 12.46
C HIS A 484 -20.58 25.01 13.90
N HIS A 485 -19.81 26.05 14.09
CA HIS A 485 -19.96 26.94 15.23
C HIS A 485 -21.01 27.97 14.86
N ASP A 486 -22.21 27.80 15.44
CA ASP A 486 -23.11 28.91 15.75
C ASP A 486 -22.70 29.58 17.07
#